data_8428a8ee06cb182be463006c1569a4a4
#
_entry.id   8428a8ee06cb182be463006c1569a4a4
#
_cell.length_a   1.000
_cell.length_b   1.000
_cell.length_c   1.000
_cell.angle_alpha   90.00
_cell.angle_beta   90.00
_cell.angle_gamma   90.00
#
_symmetry.space_group_name_H-M   'P 1'
#
loop_
_entity.id
_entity.type
_entity.pdbx_description
1 polymer ?
#
loop_
_entity_poly.entity_id
_entity_poly.type
_entity_poly.pdbx_seq_one_letter_code
_entity_poly.pdbx_strand_id
1 'polypeptide(L)'
;LHLSVVAAAASAGAPSTSKTNAVQWRFWEQFCDLMGTEALRTDRASNSGVNEAGFNREVTLLCCFFVWRYQNMMPRSRSAPAPKPQSAMNAVLAVRRVHRDAHGIEMVSTRSLGRVLKGLLRTFVREHGPDALLPQRKEPMTREILSALLALRLNPDDTAAIMFRAMMCVCFRAGFRKSEVCIPDDASFGRDRLRRS
;
A
#
# COMPACT_ATOMS: atom_id res chain seq x y z
N LEU A 1 -8.88 -26.75 14.18
CA LEU A 1 -9.87 -25.81 13.56
C LEU A 1 -9.42 -24.35 13.67
N HIS A 2 -8.99 -23.86 14.84
CA HIS A 2 -8.60 -22.45 15.02
C HIS A 2 -7.37 -22.06 14.17
N LEU A 3 -6.34 -22.90 14.12
CA LEU A 3 -5.11 -22.67 13.32
C LEU A 3 -5.40 -22.61 11.80
N SER A 4 -6.34 -23.42 11.30
CA SER A 4 -6.71 -23.43 9.89
C SER A 4 -7.51 -22.18 9.49
N VAL A 5 -8.34 -21.63 10.39
CA VAL A 5 -9.08 -20.37 10.14
C VAL A 5 -8.13 -19.19 10.11
N VAL A 6 -7.17 -19.10 11.04
CA VAL A 6 -6.14 -18.05 11.06
C VAL A 6 -5.27 -18.09 9.80
N ALA A 7 -4.83 -19.30 9.39
CA ALA A 7 -4.05 -19.48 8.17
C ALA A 7 -4.85 -19.11 6.91
N ALA A 8 -6.15 -19.47 6.86
CA ALA A 8 -7.04 -19.09 5.77
C ALA A 8 -7.27 -17.57 5.71
N ALA A 9 -7.46 -16.93 6.87
CA ALA A 9 -7.59 -15.47 6.95
C ALA A 9 -6.31 -14.74 6.50
N ALA A 10 -5.13 -15.24 6.92
CA ALA A 10 -3.84 -14.70 6.49
C ALA A 10 -3.60 -14.88 4.98
N SER A 11 -4.11 -15.95 4.38
CA SER A 11 -4.00 -16.21 2.93
C SER A 11 -5.04 -15.49 2.08
N ALA A 12 -6.08 -14.88 2.68
CA ALA A 12 -7.13 -14.15 1.96
C ALA A 12 -6.63 -12.85 1.32
N GLY A 13 -5.49 -12.32 1.79
CA GLY A 13 -4.87 -11.12 1.23
C GLY A 13 -4.08 -11.39 -0.04
N ALA A 14 -4.15 -10.48 -1.03
CA ALA A 14 -3.28 -10.57 -2.21
C ALA A 14 -1.80 -10.55 -1.78
N PRO A 15 -0.90 -11.33 -2.42
CA PRO A 15 0.53 -11.39 -2.05
C PRO A 15 1.22 -10.03 -2.03
N SER A 16 0.82 -9.10 -2.91
CA SER A 16 1.31 -7.72 -2.92
C SER A 16 0.92 -6.93 -1.67
N THR A 17 -0.28 -7.16 -1.14
CA THR A 17 -0.76 -6.55 0.11
C THR A 17 0.05 -7.07 1.30
N SER A 18 0.34 -8.36 1.33
CA SER A 18 1.14 -8.99 2.38
C SER A 18 2.57 -8.42 2.41
N LYS A 19 3.23 -8.30 1.24
CA LYS A 19 4.56 -7.67 1.12
C LYS A 19 4.53 -6.22 1.62
N THR A 20 3.51 -5.44 1.25
CA THR A 20 3.36 -4.05 1.68
C THR A 20 3.14 -3.96 3.20
N ASN A 21 2.30 -4.81 3.77
CA ASN A 21 2.05 -4.85 5.19
C ASN A 21 3.32 -5.19 5.98
N ALA A 22 4.12 -6.16 5.52
CA ALA A 22 5.39 -6.55 6.14
C ALA A 22 6.40 -5.38 6.18
N VAL A 23 6.48 -4.58 5.10
CA VAL A 23 7.34 -3.38 5.09
C VAL A 23 6.86 -2.34 6.11
N GLN A 24 5.56 -2.08 6.18
CA GLN A 24 5.03 -1.11 7.14
C GLN A 24 5.15 -1.60 8.59
N TRP A 25 5.07 -2.92 8.80
CA TRP A 25 5.31 -3.52 10.10
C TRP A 25 6.73 -3.27 10.61
N ARG A 26 7.76 -3.43 9.77
CA ARG A 26 9.16 -3.09 10.14
C ARG A 26 9.33 -1.65 10.56
N PHE A 27 8.68 -0.70 9.89
CA PHE A 27 8.70 0.71 10.32
C PHE A 27 7.99 0.91 11.65
N TRP A 28 6.94 0.15 11.93
CA TRP A 28 6.27 0.17 13.21
C TRP A 28 7.19 -0.36 14.33
N GLU A 29 7.87 -1.48 14.12
CA GLU A 29 8.86 -2.02 15.06
C GLU A 29 9.95 -0.99 15.37
N GLN A 30 10.57 -0.39 14.35
CA GLN A 30 11.57 0.66 14.50
C GLN A 30 11.07 1.86 15.32
N PHE A 31 9.83 2.28 15.08
CA PHE A 31 9.21 3.35 15.85
C PHE A 31 8.96 2.94 17.30
N CYS A 32 8.47 1.74 17.54
CA CYS A 32 8.25 1.23 18.89
C CYS A 32 9.55 1.10 19.67
N ASP A 33 10.62 0.64 19.05
CA ASP A 33 11.97 0.60 19.63
C ASP A 33 12.44 2.01 20.04
N LEU A 34 12.26 3.00 19.16
CA LEU A 34 12.55 4.41 19.47
C LEU A 34 11.75 4.94 20.65
N MET A 35 10.51 4.50 20.80
CA MET A 35 9.60 4.92 21.89
C MET A 35 9.77 4.10 23.17
N GLY A 36 10.64 3.06 23.16
CA GLY A 36 10.83 2.14 24.28
C GLY A 36 9.54 1.37 24.63
N THR A 37 8.78 0.93 23.62
CA THR A 37 7.50 0.24 23.80
C THR A 37 7.44 -1.00 22.90
N GLU A 38 6.68 -2.00 23.32
CA GLU A 38 6.48 -3.22 22.54
C GLU A 38 5.73 -2.93 21.25
N ALA A 39 6.14 -3.60 20.15
CA ALA A 39 5.48 -3.49 18.85
C ALA A 39 4.12 -4.18 18.86
N LEU A 40 3.97 -5.31 19.55
CA LEU A 40 2.71 -5.99 19.71
C LEU A 40 1.88 -5.34 20.81
N ARG A 41 0.71 -4.83 20.44
CA ARG A 41 -0.19 -4.18 21.40
C ARG A 41 -1.13 -5.20 22.03
N THR A 42 -1.58 -4.92 23.24
CA THR A 42 -2.59 -5.75 23.92
C THR A 42 -3.96 -5.55 23.29
N ASP A 43 -4.69 -6.66 23.10
CA ASP A 43 -6.09 -6.61 22.66
C ASP A 43 -6.94 -5.88 23.69
N ARG A 44 -7.74 -4.95 23.22
CA ARG A 44 -8.63 -4.16 24.06
C ARG A 44 -10.08 -4.62 24.04
N ALA A 45 -10.46 -5.44 23.07
CA ALA A 45 -11.79 -5.99 23.02
C ALA A 45 -12.07 -6.92 24.20
N SER A 46 -11.02 -7.55 24.76
CA SER A 46 -11.12 -8.42 25.94
C SER A 46 -11.03 -7.68 27.27
N ASN A 47 -10.67 -6.39 27.28
CA ASN A 47 -10.51 -5.60 28.51
C ASN A 47 -11.70 -4.67 28.71
N SER A 48 -12.80 -5.18 29.25
CA SER A 48 -13.98 -4.41 29.68
C SER A 48 -13.72 -3.38 30.80
N GLY A 49 -12.45 -3.22 31.23
CA GLY A 49 -11.99 -2.27 32.24
C GLY A 49 -10.85 -1.36 31.78
N VAL A 50 -10.77 -1.04 30.47
CA VAL A 50 -9.69 -0.17 29.97
C VAL A 50 -9.81 1.22 30.60
N ASN A 51 -8.84 1.54 31.45
CA ASN A 51 -8.64 2.88 31.97
C ASN A 51 -8.52 3.87 30.79
N GLU A 52 -9.26 4.97 30.84
CA GLU A 52 -9.24 6.05 29.84
C GLU A 52 -7.83 6.56 29.53
N ALA A 53 -6.94 6.61 30.53
CA ALA A 53 -5.55 6.96 30.38
C ALA A 53 -4.79 6.00 29.43
N GLY A 54 -5.03 4.70 29.56
CA GLY A 54 -4.45 3.69 28.68
C GLY A 54 -4.95 3.81 27.23
N PHE A 55 -6.25 4.09 27.05
CA PHE A 55 -6.83 4.35 25.72
C PHE A 55 -6.17 5.57 25.08
N ASN A 56 -6.06 6.67 25.78
CA ASN A 56 -5.45 7.90 25.29
C ASN A 56 -3.97 7.71 24.93
N ARG A 57 -3.25 6.90 25.70
CA ARG A 57 -1.85 6.55 25.41
C ARG A 57 -1.71 5.82 24.06
N GLU A 58 -2.56 4.84 23.78
CA GLU A 58 -2.53 4.11 22.52
C GLU A 58 -2.90 5.01 21.33
N VAL A 59 -3.93 5.85 21.50
CA VAL A 59 -4.32 6.84 20.50
C VAL A 59 -3.15 7.77 20.18
N THR A 60 -2.47 8.28 21.22
CA THR A 60 -1.32 9.16 21.08
C THR A 60 -0.18 8.44 20.37
N LEU A 61 0.13 7.20 20.74
CA LEU A 61 1.19 6.41 20.12
C LEU A 61 0.96 6.24 18.61
N LEU A 62 -0.27 5.91 18.19
CA LEU A 62 -0.63 5.80 16.77
C LEU A 62 -0.54 7.14 16.03
N CYS A 63 -0.93 8.24 16.68
CA CYS A 63 -0.80 9.57 16.10
C CYS A 63 0.69 9.96 15.95
N CYS A 64 1.53 9.66 16.95
CA CYS A 64 2.97 9.88 16.88
C CYS A 64 3.61 9.04 15.77
N PHE A 65 3.26 7.76 15.67
CA PHE A 65 3.72 6.91 14.55
C PHE A 65 3.33 7.48 13.19
N PHE A 66 2.09 7.94 13.05
CA PHE A 66 1.62 8.55 11.81
C PHE A 66 2.47 9.75 11.39
N VAL A 67 2.73 10.69 12.33
CA VAL A 67 3.55 11.88 12.07
C VAL A 67 4.99 11.49 11.78
N TRP A 68 5.58 10.63 12.62
CA TRP A 68 6.94 10.12 12.42
C TRP A 68 7.10 9.44 11.07
N ARG A 69 6.14 8.59 10.71
CA ARG A 69 6.17 7.90 9.41
C ARG A 69 6.11 8.86 8.25
N TYR A 70 5.26 9.89 8.34
CA TYR A 70 5.17 10.92 7.31
C TYR A 70 6.48 11.69 7.14
N GLN A 71 7.10 12.10 8.24
CA GLN A 71 8.37 12.83 8.23
C GLN A 71 9.55 12.00 7.68
N ASN A 72 9.51 10.68 7.86
CA ASN A 72 10.55 9.76 7.41
C ASN A 72 10.23 9.11 6.05
N MET A 73 9.23 9.60 5.33
CA MET A 73 8.96 9.13 3.96
C MET A 73 9.86 9.85 2.97
N MET A 74 10.59 9.06 2.19
CA MET A 74 11.38 9.59 1.08
C MET A 74 10.60 9.46 -0.25
N PRO A 75 10.74 10.44 -1.18
CA PRO A 75 10.24 10.27 -2.53
C PRO A 75 10.95 9.10 -3.22
N ARG A 76 10.27 8.43 -4.13
CA ARG A 76 10.81 7.25 -4.85
C ARG A 76 12.02 7.56 -5.73
N SER A 77 12.14 8.79 -6.18
CA SER A 77 13.27 9.31 -6.97
C SER A 77 13.39 10.81 -6.73
N ARG A 78 14.51 11.42 -7.15
CA ARG A 78 14.72 12.88 -7.03
C ARG A 78 13.66 13.70 -7.77
N SER A 79 13.13 13.16 -8.87
CA SER A 79 12.07 13.80 -9.68
C SER A 79 10.65 13.42 -9.22
N ALA A 80 10.50 12.52 -8.24
CA ALA A 80 9.19 12.13 -7.76
C ALA A 80 8.60 13.21 -6.85
N PRO A 81 7.28 13.42 -6.91
CA PRO A 81 6.62 14.38 -6.04
C PRO A 81 6.75 13.98 -4.56
N ALA A 82 6.64 14.95 -3.68
CA ALA A 82 6.68 14.74 -2.23
C ALA A 82 5.64 13.70 -1.79
N PRO A 83 5.99 12.83 -0.83
CA PRO A 83 5.06 11.83 -0.32
C PRO A 83 3.83 12.50 0.30
N LYS A 84 2.64 12.04 -0.09
CA LYS A 84 1.38 12.59 0.44
C LYS A 84 1.12 12.05 1.85
N PRO A 85 0.53 12.85 2.76
CA PRO A 85 0.14 12.40 4.10
C PRO A 85 -0.73 11.15 4.11
N GLN A 86 -1.57 10.97 3.08
CA GLN A 86 -2.39 9.77 2.91
C GLN A 86 -1.56 8.48 2.83
N SER A 87 -0.34 8.53 2.30
CA SER A 87 0.55 7.37 2.24
C SER A 87 1.02 6.92 3.63
N ALA A 88 1.27 7.87 4.55
CA ALA A 88 1.59 7.55 5.93
C ALA A 88 0.35 7.02 6.69
N MET A 89 -0.84 7.55 6.40
CA MET A 89 -2.09 6.98 6.95
C MET A 89 -2.30 5.53 6.51
N ASN A 90 -1.98 5.21 5.26
CA ASN A 90 -2.04 3.83 4.78
C ASN A 90 -1.05 2.91 5.53
N ALA A 91 0.10 3.43 5.99
CA ALA A 91 1.01 2.68 6.85
C ALA A 91 0.39 2.34 8.21
N VAL A 92 -0.29 3.31 8.84
CA VAL A 92 -1.02 3.05 10.10
C VAL A 92 -2.11 1.98 9.90
N LEU A 93 -2.86 2.07 8.79
CA LEU A 93 -3.88 1.08 8.46
C LEU A 93 -3.28 -0.32 8.18
N ALA A 94 -2.08 -0.38 7.61
CA ALA A 94 -1.37 -1.65 7.41
C ALA A 94 -0.96 -2.29 8.74
N VAL A 95 -0.41 -1.50 9.68
CA VAL A 95 -0.07 -1.96 11.03
C VAL A 95 -1.31 -2.50 11.75
N ARG A 96 -2.43 -1.80 11.68
CA ARG A 96 -3.70 -2.26 12.26
C ARG A 96 -4.18 -3.57 11.64
N ARG A 97 -4.02 -3.75 10.32
CA ARG A 97 -4.34 -5.03 9.68
C ARG A 97 -3.46 -6.16 10.19
N VAL A 98 -2.15 -5.94 10.33
CA VAL A 98 -1.24 -6.98 10.85
C VAL A 98 -1.66 -7.38 12.26
N HIS A 99 -1.96 -6.44 13.15
CA HIS A 99 -2.45 -6.76 14.48
C HIS A 99 -3.72 -7.62 14.44
N ARG A 100 -4.69 -7.24 13.62
CA ARG A 100 -5.95 -7.96 13.50
C ARG A 100 -5.78 -9.33 12.83
N ASP A 101 -5.10 -9.37 11.68
CA ASP A 101 -5.11 -10.54 10.81
C ASP A 101 -4.09 -11.61 11.27
N ALA A 102 -2.95 -11.20 11.86
CA ALA A 102 -1.92 -12.12 12.36
C ALA A 102 -2.04 -12.44 13.86
N HIS A 103 -2.56 -11.52 14.66
CA HIS A 103 -2.56 -11.64 16.12
C HIS A 103 -3.96 -11.61 16.74
N GLY A 104 -5.00 -11.36 15.96
CA GLY A 104 -6.38 -11.24 16.46
C GLY A 104 -6.62 -10.02 17.34
N ILE A 105 -5.74 -9.02 17.27
CA ILE A 105 -5.79 -7.83 18.12
C ILE A 105 -6.48 -6.69 17.41
N GLU A 106 -7.61 -6.24 17.93
CA GLU A 106 -8.28 -5.05 17.42
C GLU A 106 -7.71 -3.79 18.08
N MET A 107 -6.90 -3.05 17.33
CA MET A 107 -6.34 -1.79 17.80
C MET A 107 -7.39 -0.68 17.86
N VAL A 108 -7.17 0.31 18.73
CA VAL A 108 -8.07 1.47 18.87
C VAL A 108 -8.33 2.15 17.53
N SER A 109 -9.63 2.37 17.24
CA SER A 109 -10.05 3.20 16.11
C SER A 109 -10.25 4.63 16.59
N THR A 110 -9.69 5.61 15.88
CA THR A 110 -9.67 6.96 16.43
C THR A 110 -10.10 8.02 15.45
N ARG A 111 -10.96 8.89 15.87
CA ARG A 111 -11.26 10.17 15.21
C ARG A 111 -10.02 11.09 15.19
N SER A 112 -9.10 10.89 16.15
CA SER A 112 -7.87 11.68 16.29
C SER A 112 -6.94 11.50 15.09
N LEU A 113 -6.78 10.29 14.56
CA LEU A 113 -6.02 10.06 13.32
C LEU A 113 -6.55 10.89 12.14
N GLY A 114 -7.87 11.00 12.02
CA GLY A 114 -8.49 11.84 10.98
C GLY A 114 -8.19 13.33 11.18
N ARG A 115 -8.12 13.81 12.42
CA ARG A 115 -7.74 15.19 12.72
C ARG A 115 -6.28 15.45 12.37
N VAL A 116 -5.38 14.55 12.75
CA VAL A 116 -3.94 14.64 12.39
C VAL A 116 -3.77 14.63 10.88
N LEU A 117 -4.45 13.73 10.16
CA LEU A 117 -4.43 13.69 8.69
C LEU A 117 -4.88 15.02 8.08
N LYS A 118 -5.98 15.59 8.55
CA LYS A 118 -6.47 16.90 8.07
C LYS A 118 -5.44 18.00 8.33
N GLY A 119 -4.78 18.00 9.50
CA GLY A 119 -3.70 18.93 9.82
C GLY A 119 -2.53 18.81 8.84
N LEU A 120 -2.02 17.59 8.66
CA LEU A 120 -0.92 17.31 7.73
C LEU A 120 -1.27 17.64 6.27
N LEU A 121 -2.50 17.38 5.83
CA LEU A 121 -2.96 17.76 4.49
C LEU A 121 -2.98 19.27 4.29
N ARG A 122 -3.42 20.06 5.29
CA ARG A 122 -3.38 21.52 5.22
C ARG A 122 -1.95 22.04 5.13
N THR A 123 -1.04 21.49 5.92
CA THR A 123 0.39 21.83 5.87
C THR A 123 0.97 21.47 4.51
N PHE A 124 0.70 20.27 4.00
CA PHE A 124 1.14 19.81 2.69
C PHE A 124 0.66 20.73 1.55
N VAL A 125 -0.62 21.12 1.58
CA VAL A 125 -1.17 22.07 0.56
C VAL A 125 -0.50 23.44 0.67
N ARG A 126 -0.23 23.91 1.87
CA ARG A 126 0.47 25.19 2.07
C ARG A 126 1.89 25.18 1.51
N GLU A 127 2.59 24.04 1.61
CA GLU A 127 3.98 23.87 1.16
C GLU A 127 4.10 23.56 -0.34
N HIS A 128 3.16 22.80 -0.89
CA HIS A 128 3.26 22.25 -2.25
C HIS A 128 2.15 22.71 -3.20
N GLY A 129 1.20 23.50 -2.70
CA GLY A 129 0.03 23.95 -3.46
C GLY A 129 -1.11 22.92 -3.49
N PRO A 130 -2.33 23.36 -3.83
CA PRO A 130 -3.52 22.52 -3.86
C PRO A 130 -3.44 21.42 -4.92
N ASP A 131 -2.79 21.67 -6.04
CA ASP A 131 -2.64 20.73 -7.15
C ASP A 131 -1.81 19.51 -6.79
N ALA A 132 -0.95 19.63 -5.76
CA ALA A 132 -0.16 18.49 -5.28
C ALA A 132 -1.01 17.36 -4.69
N LEU A 133 -2.24 17.63 -4.27
CA LEU A 133 -3.19 16.62 -3.82
C LEU A 133 -3.91 15.91 -4.97
N LEU A 134 -3.95 16.52 -6.14
CA LEU A 134 -4.62 15.92 -7.29
C LEU A 134 -3.99 14.55 -7.60
N PRO A 135 -4.80 13.55 -7.92
CA PRO A 135 -4.28 12.26 -8.33
C PRO A 135 -3.52 12.45 -9.65
N GLN A 136 -2.22 12.17 -9.63
CA GLN A 136 -1.44 12.07 -10.87
C GLN A 136 -1.91 10.82 -11.60
N ARG A 137 -2.96 10.96 -12.37
CA ARG A 137 -3.41 9.90 -13.26
C ARG A 137 -2.36 9.77 -14.37
N LYS A 138 -1.88 8.56 -14.58
CA LYS A 138 -1.18 8.24 -15.82
C LYS A 138 -2.14 8.54 -16.96
N GLU A 139 -1.65 9.17 -17.99
CA GLU A 139 -2.45 9.34 -19.20
C GLU A 139 -2.90 7.96 -19.69
N PRO A 140 -4.18 7.80 -20.01
CA PRO A 140 -4.65 6.56 -20.56
C PRO A 140 -3.92 6.30 -21.89
N MET A 141 -3.61 5.05 -22.16
CA MET A 141 -3.11 4.62 -23.47
C MET A 141 -4.19 4.96 -24.51
N THR A 142 -3.96 6.00 -25.30
CA THR A 142 -4.86 6.33 -26.42
C THR A 142 -4.47 5.53 -27.65
N ARG A 143 -5.35 5.53 -28.67
CA ARG A 143 -5.09 4.86 -29.95
C ARG A 143 -3.88 5.47 -30.66
N GLU A 144 -3.72 6.80 -30.54
CA GLU A 144 -2.61 7.56 -31.11
C GLU A 144 -1.29 7.20 -30.45
N ILE A 145 -1.26 7.12 -29.11
CA ILE A 145 -0.08 6.70 -28.34
C ILE A 145 0.29 5.24 -28.72
N LEU A 146 -0.68 4.34 -28.78
CA LEU A 146 -0.44 2.96 -29.19
C LEU A 146 0.13 2.90 -30.61
N SER A 147 -0.46 3.65 -31.56
CA SER A 147 0.01 3.70 -32.95
C SER A 147 1.46 4.23 -33.04
N ALA A 148 1.77 5.27 -32.28
CA ALA A 148 3.13 5.81 -32.20
C ALA A 148 4.12 4.79 -31.62
N LEU A 149 3.73 4.06 -30.56
CA LEU A 149 4.58 2.99 -29.97
C LEU A 149 4.80 1.83 -30.96
N LEU A 150 3.76 1.45 -31.71
CA LEU A 150 3.86 0.38 -32.71
C LEU A 150 4.68 0.79 -33.95
N ALA A 151 4.74 2.10 -34.23
CA ALA A 151 5.56 2.65 -35.32
C ALA A 151 7.05 2.75 -34.96
N LEU A 152 7.43 2.60 -33.68
CA LEU A 152 8.84 2.54 -33.27
C LEU A 152 9.53 1.40 -34.03
N ARG A 153 10.68 1.70 -34.65
CA ARG A 153 11.51 0.70 -35.33
C ARG A 153 12.21 -0.19 -34.29
N LEU A 154 11.49 -1.23 -33.86
CA LEU A 154 12.09 -2.31 -33.09
C LEU A 154 12.64 -3.34 -34.09
N ASN A 155 13.76 -3.99 -33.71
CA ASN A 155 14.32 -5.04 -34.55
C ASN A 155 13.28 -6.12 -34.85
N PRO A 156 12.95 -6.38 -36.13
CA PRO A 156 11.92 -7.36 -36.51
C PRO A 156 12.30 -8.80 -36.14
N ASP A 157 13.61 -9.08 -35.97
CA ASP A 157 14.12 -10.41 -35.61
C ASP A 157 14.18 -10.62 -34.10
N ASP A 158 13.89 -9.57 -33.29
CA ASP A 158 13.87 -9.67 -31.85
C ASP A 158 12.50 -10.19 -31.37
N THR A 159 12.47 -11.44 -30.93
CA THR A 159 11.26 -12.09 -30.37
C THR A 159 10.67 -11.29 -29.22
N ALA A 160 11.50 -10.67 -28.37
CA ALA A 160 11.01 -9.87 -27.25
C ALA A 160 10.28 -8.60 -27.72
N ALA A 161 10.77 -7.97 -28.80
CA ALA A 161 10.12 -6.83 -29.43
C ALA A 161 8.76 -7.20 -30.06
N ILE A 162 8.68 -8.37 -30.73
CA ILE A 162 7.44 -8.89 -31.30
C ILE A 162 6.43 -9.19 -30.19
N MET A 163 6.86 -9.90 -29.14
CA MET A 163 6.02 -10.21 -28.00
C MET A 163 5.51 -8.94 -27.29
N PHE A 164 6.38 -7.94 -27.10
CA PHE A 164 6.00 -6.67 -26.50
C PHE A 164 4.90 -5.97 -27.30
N ARG A 165 5.01 -5.92 -28.65
CA ARG A 165 3.99 -5.34 -29.52
C ARG A 165 2.65 -6.09 -29.39
N ALA A 166 2.70 -7.42 -29.47
CA ALA A 166 1.52 -8.26 -29.35
C ALA A 166 0.82 -8.03 -27.99
N MET A 167 1.60 -8.02 -26.91
CA MET A 167 1.10 -7.76 -25.57
C MET A 167 0.45 -6.38 -25.44
N MET A 168 1.06 -5.34 -26.00
CA MET A 168 0.50 -3.98 -25.98
C MET A 168 -0.83 -3.92 -26.70
N CYS A 169 -0.95 -4.56 -27.86
CA CYS A 169 -2.22 -4.64 -28.61
C CYS A 169 -3.29 -5.38 -27.82
N VAL A 170 -2.97 -6.51 -27.22
CA VAL A 170 -3.90 -7.31 -26.39
C VAL A 170 -4.35 -6.52 -25.18
N CYS A 171 -3.42 -5.90 -24.43
CA CYS A 171 -3.75 -5.08 -23.26
C CYS A 171 -4.68 -3.91 -23.63
N PHE A 172 -4.41 -3.25 -24.75
CA PHE A 172 -5.22 -2.13 -25.22
C PHE A 172 -6.63 -2.55 -25.65
N ARG A 173 -6.73 -3.63 -26.44
CA ARG A 173 -8.02 -4.12 -26.96
C ARG A 173 -8.90 -4.73 -25.87
N ALA A 174 -8.32 -5.50 -24.97
CA ALA A 174 -9.06 -6.22 -23.94
C ALA A 174 -9.16 -5.45 -22.62
N GLY A 175 -8.52 -4.28 -22.50
CA GLY A 175 -8.49 -3.50 -21.25
C GLY A 175 -7.75 -4.17 -20.11
N PHE A 176 -6.88 -5.14 -20.41
CA PHE A 176 -6.11 -5.85 -19.40
C PHE A 176 -5.07 -4.95 -18.72
N ARG A 177 -4.89 -5.14 -17.41
CA ARG A 177 -3.76 -4.57 -16.69
C ARG A 177 -2.49 -5.35 -17.00
N LYS A 178 -1.32 -4.67 -16.96
CA LYS A 178 -0.01 -5.33 -17.13
C LYS A 178 0.12 -6.60 -16.26
N SER A 179 -0.32 -6.55 -15.00
CA SER A 179 -0.25 -7.68 -14.05
C SER A 179 -1.17 -8.86 -14.39
N GLU A 180 -2.09 -8.68 -15.32
CA GLU A 180 -3.01 -9.73 -15.76
C GLU A 180 -2.44 -10.49 -16.97
N VAL A 181 -1.51 -9.87 -17.69
CA VAL A 181 -0.89 -10.42 -18.91
C VAL A 181 0.56 -10.85 -18.65
N CYS A 182 1.30 -10.07 -17.85
CA CYS A 182 2.69 -10.37 -17.53
C CYS A 182 2.78 -11.20 -16.26
N ILE A 183 3.45 -12.33 -16.33
CA ILE A 183 3.80 -13.16 -15.18
C ILE A 183 5.14 -12.63 -14.65
N PRO A 184 5.28 -12.35 -13.35
CA PRO A 184 6.58 -12.06 -12.76
C PRO A 184 7.52 -13.26 -12.96
N ASP A 185 8.80 -13.01 -13.22
CA ASP A 185 9.83 -14.03 -13.49
C ASP A 185 9.98 -15.07 -12.36
N ASP A 186 9.55 -14.70 -11.14
CA ASP A 186 9.60 -15.53 -9.93
C ASP A 186 8.31 -16.32 -9.66
N ALA A 187 7.30 -16.19 -10.53
CA ALA A 187 6.01 -16.83 -10.32
C ALA A 187 5.84 -18.04 -11.24
N SER A 188 5.72 -19.24 -10.65
CA SER A 188 5.25 -20.41 -11.37
C SER A 188 3.88 -20.15 -12.02
N PHE A 189 3.72 -20.63 -13.25
CA PHE A 189 2.48 -20.50 -14.02
C PHE A 189 1.35 -21.27 -13.33
N GLY A 190 0.59 -20.60 -12.46
CA GLY A 190 -0.60 -21.17 -11.84
C GLY A 190 -1.79 -21.06 -12.81
N ARG A 191 -2.41 -22.19 -13.17
CA ARG A 191 -3.60 -22.29 -14.05
C ARG A 191 -4.79 -21.44 -13.58
N ASP A 192 -4.76 -20.91 -12.38
CA ASP A 192 -5.89 -20.21 -11.75
C ASP A 192 -5.99 -18.73 -12.11
N ARG A 193 -4.99 -18.13 -12.78
CA ARG A 193 -5.02 -16.70 -13.13
C ARG A 193 -5.89 -16.38 -14.34
N LEU A 194 -6.15 -17.32 -15.23
CA LEU A 194 -7.00 -17.14 -16.41
C LEU A 194 -8.50 -17.36 -16.13
N ARG A 195 -8.87 -17.82 -14.93
CA ARG A 195 -10.27 -18.12 -14.56
C ARG A 195 -11.03 -16.96 -13.91
N ARG A 196 -10.44 -15.79 -13.79
CA ARG A 196 -11.06 -14.62 -13.13
C ARG A 196 -11.40 -13.48 -14.09
N SER A 197 -11.59 -13.78 -15.35
CA SER A 197 -12.20 -12.84 -16.30
C SER A 197 -13.64 -13.24 -16.58
#